data_b7c12f06c127b7d9210c15852f1e6df5
#
_entry.id   b7c12f06c127b7d9210c15852f1e6df5
#
_cell.length_a   1.000
_cell.length_b   1.000
_cell.length_c   1.000
_cell.angle_alpha   90.00
_cell.angle_beta   90.00
_cell.angle_gamma   90.00
#
_symmetry.space_group_name_H-M   'P 1'
#
loop_
_entity.id
_entity.type
_entity.pdbx_description
1 polymer ?
#
loop_
_entity_poly.entity_id
_entity_poly.type
_entity_poly.pdbx_seq_one_letter_code
_entity_poly.pdbx_strand_id
1 'polypeptide(L)'
;MSELRGIEYLRTKLNHKRSRVNLRYRFYDMKNHAPDFAISTPPELRAYSSCLGWCAKAVDSLADRVVFNEFRDDFLDMNEIFAMNNPDVLFRSAELSAMIASCSFIYIQPPERAGDIPELQVIDGANATGRINPVTGLLYEGYAVLERDDYGIPTVEAYFEPNKTTIINKIGKYMDEINHRVDFPLLVPIIYRPGAKRPFGHSRISRACMSIVNSAARTVKRSEISAEFFSFPQKWASGFSEDVEMLNQWSAAVSAMMIATKDEDGDSPSFGQFMQQSMTPHVDHLKMFASLFAAETGLTLDDLGFPTSNPASADAIKAAHDSLRLTARAAQRSFASGFRNAGYLAACLRDDFMYSRSAACKAVPAWEPIFEPDASMLSSIGDGVLKLNQAVDGYITEDVMGDLTGIKKMGGSEEDEGHNAGTLGATSPQVPTTTGNGPDNPEL
;
A
#
# COMPACT_ATOMS: atom_id res chain seq x y z
N MET A 1 -11.59 12.83 33.94
CA MET A 1 -12.05 11.78 33.00
C MET A 1 -12.93 12.46 31.96
N SER A 2 -12.71 12.25 30.65
CA SER A 2 -13.65 12.77 29.63
C SER A 2 -14.93 11.93 29.72
N GLU A 3 -16.09 12.56 29.86
CA GLU A 3 -17.38 11.86 29.83
C GLU A 3 -17.50 11.00 28.55
N LEU A 4 -17.88 9.73 28.69
CA LEU A 4 -18.20 8.84 27.57
C LEU A 4 -19.44 9.39 26.85
N ARG A 5 -19.43 9.38 25.53
CA ARG A 5 -20.56 9.85 24.71
C ARG A 5 -21.53 8.74 24.33
N GLY A 6 -21.07 7.50 24.48
CA GLY A 6 -21.87 6.31 24.28
C GLY A 6 -21.93 5.82 22.82
N ILE A 7 -22.48 4.63 22.67
CA ILE A 7 -22.51 3.86 21.43
C ILE A 7 -23.24 4.59 20.27
N GLU A 8 -24.36 5.26 20.53
CA GLU A 8 -25.14 5.93 19.48
C GLU A 8 -24.37 7.11 18.85
N TYR A 9 -23.61 7.83 19.64
CA TYR A 9 -22.71 8.86 19.12
C TYR A 9 -21.66 8.25 18.18
N LEU A 10 -21.06 7.13 18.57
CA LEU A 10 -20.03 6.48 17.76
C LEU A 10 -20.59 5.83 16.50
N ARG A 11 -21.80 5.25 16.54
CA ARG A 11 -22.52 4.78 15.35
C ARG A 11 -22.73 5.90 14.34
N THR A 12 -23.27 7.03 14.81
CA THR A 12 -23.49 8.21 13.97
C THR A 12 -22.17 8.72 13.38
N LYS A 13 -21.11 8.79 14.18
CA LYS A 13 -19.77 9.19 13.76
C LYS A 13 -19.18 8.27 12.69
N LEU A 14 -19.36 6.96 12.83
CA LEU A 14 -18.91 5.97 11.84
C LEU A 14 -19.67 6.13 10.53
N ASN A 15 -21.01 6.21 10.58
CA ASN A 15 -21.85 6.35 9.40
C ASN A 15 -21.51 7.60 8.57
N HIS A 16 -21.23 8.73 9.20
CA HIS A 16 -20.78 9.95 8.52
C HIS A 16 -19.43 9.81 7.79
N LYS A 17 -18.58 8.90 8.21
CA LYS A 17 -17.25 8.70 7.61
C LYS A 17 -17.22 7.58 6.58
N ARG A 18 -18.06 6.56 6.75
CA ARG A 18 -18.06 5.31 5.99
C ARG A 18 -18.08 5.52 4.47
N SER A 19 -18.95 6.40 3.97
CA SER A 19 -19.05 6.67 2.52
C SER A 19 -17.75 7.21 1.92
N ARG A 20 -17.03 8.07 2.67
CA ARG A 20 -15.74 8.62 2.24
C ARG A 20 -14.61 7.59 2.28
N VAL A 21 -14.64 6.69 3.25
CA VAL A 21 -13.67 5.59 3.36
C VAL A 21 -13.92 4.59 2.23
N ASN A 22 -15.17 4.17 2.02
CA ASN A 22 -15.54 3.25 0.93
C ASN A 22 -15.20 3.83 -0.45
N LEU A 23 -15.31 5.15 -0.64
CA LEU A 23 -14.88 5.78 -1.88
C LEU A 23 -13.38 5.57 -2.13
N ARG A 24 -12.53 5.66 -1.10
CA ARG A 24 -11.09 5.43 -1.24
C ARG A 24 -10.76 3.98 -1.55
N TYR A 25 -11.43 3.02 -0.90
CA TYR A 25 -11.33 1.61 -1.26
C TYR A 25 -11.72 1.36 -2.71
N ARG A 26 -12.80 1.98 -3.20
CA ARG A 26 -13.17 1.87 -4.62
C ARG A 26 -12.08 2.37 -5.57
N PHE A 27 -11.34 3.43 -5.21
CA PHE A 27 -10.19 3.89 -6.00
C PHE A 27 -9.00 2.95 -5.88
N TYR A 28 -8.78 2.36 -4.72
CA TYR A 28 -7.75 1.36 -4.52
C TYR A 28 -8.05 0.07 -5.30
N ASP A 29 -9.28 -0.42 -5.23
CA ASP A 29 -9.75 -1.63 -5.92
C ASP A 29 -10.02 -1.41 -7.42
N MET A 30 -9.72 -0.22 -7.97
CA MET A 30 -10.01 0.13 -9.37
C MET A 30 -11.50 0.01 -9.75
N LYS A 31 -12.39 0.10 -8.78
CA LYS A 31 -13.87 0.09 -8.93
C LYS A 31 -14.47 1.51 -9.01
N ASN A 32 -13.63 2.52 -9.21
CA ASN A 32 -14.07 3.89 -9.41
C ASN A 32 -14.61 4.07 -10.83
N HIS A 33 -15.62 4.93 -10.94
CA HIS A 33 -16.18 5.33 -12.22
C HIS A 33 -15.84 6.80 -12.45
N ALA A 34 -15.08 7.10 -13.52
CA ALA A 34 -14.78 8.47 -13.88
C ALA A 34 -16.01 9.07 -14.61
N PRO A 35 -16.66 10.12 -14.05
CA PRO A 35 -17.81 10.73 -14.73
C PRO A 35 -17.39 11.31 -16.07
N ASP A 36 -18.18 11.02 -17.10
CA ASP A 36 -17.95 11.50 -18.46
C ASP A 36 -18.54 12.91 -18.65
N PHE A 37 -17.94 13.69 -19.56
CA PHE A 37 -18.49 15.01 -19.89
C PHE A 37 -19.69 14.95 -20.86
N ALA A 38 -20.06 13.78 -21.35
CA ALA A 38 -21.24 13.48 -22.18
C ALA A 38 -21.30 14.16 -23.57
N ILE A 39 -20.61 15.29 -23.78
CA ILE A 39 -20.70 16.09 -25.01
C ILE A 39 -19.93 15.47 -26.16
N SER A 40 -18.75 14.90 -25.88
CA SER A 40 -17.81 14.37 -26.90
C SER A 40 -17.82 12.85 -27.04
N THR A 41 -18.65 12.16 -26.27
CA THR A 41 -18.71 10.68 -26.31
C THR A 41 -20.01 10.23 -26.95
N PRO A 42 -19.96 9.44 -28.03
CA PRO A 42 -21.15 8.84 -28.63
C PRO A 42 -21.99 8.07 -27.60
N PRO A 43 -23.32 8.08 -27.69
CA PRO A 43 -24.21 7.45 -26.72
C PRO A 43 -23.87 5.96 -26.49
N GLU A 44 -23.51 5.25 -27.55
CA GLU A 44 -23.17 3.82 -27.56
C GLU A 44 -21.91 3.51 -26.76
N LEU A 45 -20.95 4.43 -26.73
CA LEU A 45 -19.65 4.28 -26.06
C LEU A 45 -19.63 4.86 -24.65
N ARG A 46 -20.74 5.41 -24.16
CA ARG A 46 -20.83 5.97 -22.80
C ARG A 46 -20.69 4.91 -21.71
N ALA A 47 -21.17 3.69 -21.98
CA ALA A 47 -21.06 2.59 -21.02
C ALA A 47 -19.62 2.08 -20.86
N TYR A 48 -18.74 2.33 -21.84
CA TYR A 48 -17.34 1.97 -21.73
C TYR A 48 -16.65 2.79 -20.63
N SER A 49 -15.93 2.13 -19.74
CA SER A 49 -15.18 2.74 -18.65
C SER A 49 -13.75 2.23 -18.63
N SER A 50 -12.81 3.16 -18.60
CA SER A 50 -11.39 2.84 -18.40
C SER A 50 -11.02 3.05 -16.93
N CYS A 51 -10.14 2.20 -16.42
CA CYS A 51 -9.62 2.27 -15.06
C CYS A 51 -8.10 2.44 -15.08
N LEU A 52 -7.55 3.10 -14.04
CA LEU A 52 -6.12 3.25 -13.83
C LEU A 52 -5.78 2.90 -12.38
N GLY A 53 -4.82 2.00 -12.21
CA GLY A 53 -4.36 1.50 -10.92
C GLY A 53 -3.40 2.43 -10.15
N TRP A 54 -3.29 3.71 -10.50
CA TRP A 54 -2.31 4.61 -9.88
C TRP A 54 -2.54 4.81 -8.38
N CYS A 55 -3.80 4.80 -7.91
CA CYS A 55 -4.10 4.90 -6.48
C CYS A 55 -3.62 3.65 -5.72
N ALA A 56 -3.82 2.46 -6.26
CA ALA A 56 -3.28 1.22 -5.70
C ALA A 56 -1.75 1.27 -5.69
N LYS A 57 -1.14 1.57 -6.84
CA LYS A 57 0.32 1.70 -6.95
C LYS A 57 0.91 2.67 -5.92
N ALA A 58 0.25 3.81 -5.67
CA ALA A 58 0.72 4.78 -4.68
C ALA A 58 0.69 4.25 -3.24
N VAL A 59 -0.32 3.43 -2.91
CA VAL A 59 -0.43 2.81 -1.59
C VAL A 59 0.56 1.67 -1.45
N ASP A 60 0.58 0.74 -2.41
CA ASP A 60 1.40 -0.48 -2.38
C ASP A 60 2.89 -0.15 -2.38
N SER A 61 3.33 0.78 -3.24
CA SER A 61 4.73 1.22 -3.28
C SER A 61 5.23 1.80 -1.96
N LEU A 62 4.35 2.39 -1.15
CA LEU A 62 4.71 2.86 0.19
C LEU A 62 4.65 1.72 1.20
N ALA A 63 3.60 0.89 1.16
CA ALA A 63 3.39 -0.20 2.09
C ALA A 63 4.48 -1.27 1.97
N ASP A 64 4.99 -1.54 0.75
CA ASP A 64 6.12 -2.46 0.51
C ASP A 64 7.45 -1.98 1.11
N ARG A 65 7.53 -0.72 1.53
CA ARG A 65 8.71 -0.11 2.16
C ARG A 65 8.54 0.14 3.65
N VAL A 66 7.40 -0.24 4.20
CA VAL A 66 7.08 -0.08 5.62
C VAL A 66 6.77 -1.47 6.16
N VAL A 67 7.82 -2.23 6.46
CA VAL A 67 7.72 -3.60 6.97
C VAL A 67 8.21 -3.59 8.40
N PHE A 68 7.29 -3.89 9.33
CA PHE A 68 7.59 -3.98 10.75
C PHE A 68 8.09 -5.38 11.07
N ASN A 69 9.21 -5.47 11.82
CA ASN A 69 9.79 -6.75 12.22
C ASN A 69 9.43 -7.10 13.67
N GLU A 70 9.90 -6.29 14.61
CA GLU A 70 9.81 -6.60 16.03
C GLU A 70 10.01 -5.34 16.89
N PHE A 71 9.80 -5.46 18.18
CA PHE A 71 10.26 -4.49 19.16
C PHE A 71 11.54 -5.00 19.82
N ARG A 72 12.58 -4.17 19.86
CA ARG A 72 13.75 -4.39 20.71
C ARG A 72 13.48 -3.85 22.11
N ASP A 73 14.25 -4.30 23.09
CA ASP A 73 14.05 -3.95 24.50
C ASP A 73 12.60 -4.21 24.95
N ASP A 74 12.06 -5.37 24.54
CA ASP A 74 10.69 -5.78 24.77
C ASP A 74 10.53 -6.42 26.16
N PHE A 75 10.39 -5.58 27.18
CA PHE A 75 10.20 -6.02 28.57
C PHE A 75 8.81 -6.59 28.89
N LEU A 76 7.89 -6.58 27.93
CA LEU A 76 6.52 -7.05 28.10
C LEU A 76 6.20 -8.27 27.24
N ASP A 77 7.20 -8.84 26.57
CA ASP A 77 7.07 -9.97 25.66
C ASP A 77 5.97 -9.76 24.59
N MET A 78 5.88 -8.53 24.08
CA MET A 78 4.90 -8.15 23.04
C MET A 78 5.16 -8.90 21.75
N ASN A 79 6.43 -9.19 21.42
CA ASN A 79 6.81 -9.93 20.22
C ASN A 79 6.25 -11.34 20.22
N GLU A 80 6.20 -12.01 21.37
CA GLU A 80 5.57 -13.32 21.51
C GLU A 80 4.07 -13.26 21.18
N ILE A 81 3.37 -12.24 21.69
CA ILE A 81 1.95 -12.02 21.39
C ILE A 81 1.74 -11.82 19.89
N PHE A 82 2.57 -10.99 19.25
CA PHE A 82 2.47 -10.77 17.81
C PHE A 82 2.81 -12.03 17.01
N ALA A 83 3.84 -12.78 17.40
CA ALA A 83 4.25 -14.01 16.72
C ALA A 83 3.13 -15.05 16.66
N MET A 84 2.33 -15.16 17.73
CA MET A 84 1.18 -16.06 17.79
C MET A 84 -0.03 -15.58 16.99
N ASN A 85 -0.05 -14.32 16.55
CA ASN A 85 -1.16 -13.69 15.83
C ASN A 85 -0.86 -13.44 14.34
N ASN A 86 -0.06 -14.30 13.68
CA ASN A 86 0.31 -14.19 12.27
C ASN A 86 0.80 -12.76 11.90
N PRO A 87 1.98 -12.36 12.39
CA PRO A 87 2.46 -10.98 12.37
C PRO A 87 2.55 -10.39 10.98
N ASP A 88 2.97 -11.17 9.96
CA ASP A 88 3.14 -10.70 8.58
C ASP A 88 1.81 -10.20 7.99
N VAL A 89 0.72 -10.92 8.25
CA VAL A 89 -0.61 -10.53 7.80
C VAL A 89 -1.20 -9.44 8.68
N LEU A 90 -1.02 -9.52 10.00
CA LEU A 90 -1.54 -8.56 10.96
C LEU A 90 -1.00 -7.15 10.67
N PHE A 91 0.33 -6.99 10.65
CA PHE A 91 0.94 -5.68 10.43
C PHE A 91 0.64 -5.14 9.04
N ARG A 92 0.83 -5.96 8.01
CA ARG A 92 0.59 -5.57 6.62
C ARG A 92 -0.86 -5.12 6.39
N SER A 93 -1.85 -5.87 6.89
CA SER A 93 -3.26 -5.52 6.73
C SER A 93 -3.64 -4.25 7.49
N ALA A 94 -3.09 -4.05 8.70
CA ALA A 94 -3.31 -2.85 9.49
C ALA A 94 -2.73 -1.60 8.82
N GLU A 95 -1.51 -1.67 8.30
CA GLU A 95 -0.82 -0.58 7.60
C GLU A 95 -1.52 -0.22 6.29
N LEU A 96 -1.83 -1.22 5.47
CA LEU A 96 -2.49 -1.03 4.18
C LEU A 96 -3.86 -0.36 4.38
N SER A 97 -4.67 -0.89 5.29
CA SER A 97 -5.97 -0.31 5.63
C SER A 97 -5.83 1.12 6.16
N ALA A 98 -4.85 1.40 7.02
CA ALA A 98 -4.59 2.74 7.52
C ALA A 98 -4.15 3.72 6.41
N MET A 99 -3.34 3.28 5.45
CA MET A 99 -2.95 4.11 4.30
C MET A 99 -4.13 4.44 3.40
N ILE A 100 -5.03 3.50 3.16
CA ILE A 100 -6.24 3.69 2.35
C ILE A 100 -7.27 4.54 3.09
N ALA A 101 -7.65 4.14 4.30
CA ALA A 101 -8.76 4.73 5.06
C ALA A 101 -8.38 5.98 5.87
N SER A 102 -7.12 6.21 6.18
CA SER A 102 -6.45 7.11 7.13
C SER A 102 -6.16 6.46 8.49
N CYS A 103 -6.94 5.51 8.92
CA CYS A 103 -6.71 4.70 10.11
C CYS A 103 -7.36 3.32 9.93
N SER A 104 -6.77 2.33 10.56
CA SER A 104 -7.32 1.03 10.88
C SER A 104 -7.33 0.84 12.38
N PHE A 105 -7.84 -0.28 12.86
CA PHE A 105 -7.90 -0.57 14.28
C PHE A 105 -7.50 -2.02 14.51
N ILE A 106 -6.83 -2.26 15.63
CA ILE A 106 -6.58 -3.62 16.15
C ILE A 106 -7.50 -3.82 17.33
N TYR A 107 -8.40 -4.77 17.23
CA TYR A 107 -9.20 -5.27 18.33
C TYR A 107 -8.42 -6.37 19.05
N ILE A 108 -8.31 -6.24 20.36
CA ILE A 108 -7.64 -7.19 21.24
C ILE A 108 -8.73 -8.00 21.92
N GLN A 109 -8.88 -9.24 21.51
CA GLN A 109 -9.90 -10.13 22.06
C GLN A 109 -9.39 -10.75 23.35
N PRO A 110 -10.14 -10.63 24.44
CA PRO A 110 -9.77 -11.28 25.70
C PRO A 110 -9.65 -12.80 25.55
N PRO A 111 -8.59 -13.42 26.07
CA PRO A 111 -8.43 -14.86 26.06
C PRO A 111 -9.48 -15.52 26.97
N GLU A 112 -9.78 -16.79 26.73
CA GLU A 112 -10.71 -17.56 27.57
C GLU A 112 -10.17 -17.80 28.98
N ARG A 113 -8.85 -17.88 29.13
CA ARG A 113 -8.15 -18.12 30.40
C ARG A 113 -7.08 -17.07 30.61
N ALA A 114 -6.90 -16.65 31.87
CA ALA A 114 -5.79 -15.78 32.24
C ALA A 114 -4.44 -16.49 31.98
N GLY A 115 -3.54 -15.79 31.32
CA GLY A 115 -2.23 -16.29 30.89
C GLY A 115 -2.19 -16.82 29.45
N ASP A 116 -3.35 -17.05 28.81
CA ASP A 116 -3.39 -17.35 27.38
C ASP A 116 -3.13 -16.08 26.55
N ILE A 117 -2.59 -16.26 25.35
CA ILE A 117 -2.27 -15.15 24.46
C ILE A 117 -3.56 -14.57 23.85
N PRO A 118 -3.79 -13.24 23.95
CA PRO A 118 -4.93 -12.59 23.35
C PRO A 118 -4.89 -12.67 21.81
N GLU A 119 -6.06 -12.82 21.19
CA GLU A 119 -6.20 -12.77 19.74
C GLU A 119 -6.29 -11.33 19.24
N LEU A 120 -5.63 -11.03 18.13
CA LEU A 120 -5.55 -9.70 17.54
C LEU A 120 -6.26 -9.68 16.19
N GLN A 121 -7.31 -8.90 16.06
CA GLN A 121 -8.07 -8.76 14.82
C GLN A 121 -7.93 -7.36 14.25
N VAL A 122 -7.54 -7.25 12.96
CA VAL A 122 -7.53 -5.97 12.26
C VAL A 122 -8.92 -5.61 11.75
N ILE A 123 -9.36 -4.41 12.05
CA ILE A 123 -10.65 -3.84 11.59
C ILE A 123 -10.36 -2.57 10.79
N ASP A 124 -10.93 -2.48 9.60
CA ASP A 124 -10.74 -1.32 8.72
C ASP A 124 -11.45 -0.05 9.23
N GLY A 125 -11.02 1.10 8.72
CA GLY A 125 -11.59 2.40 9.10
C GLY A 125 -13.03 2.66 8.65
N ALA A 126 -13.65 1.79 7.82
CA ALA A 126 -15.07 1.85 7.47
C ALA A 126 -15.94 1.12 8.50
N ASN A 127 -15.33 0.24 9.31
CA ASN A 127 -16.02 -0.60 10.27
C ASN A 127 -15.69 -0.26 11.73
N ALA A 128 -14.70 0.60 12.01
CA ALA A 128 -14.41 1.01 13.39
C ALA A 128 -14.21 2.53 13.55
N THR A 129 -14.46 3.01 14.75
CA THR A 129 -14.23 4.41 15.16
C THR A 129 -14.07 4.51 16.66
N GLY A 130 -13.66 5.66 17.14
CA GLY A 130 -13.55 5.91 18.58
C GLY A 130 -13.31 7.38 18.89
N ARG A 131 -13.10 7.69 20.17
CA ARG A 131 -12.61 8.99 20.65
C ARG A 131 -11.18 8.82 21.13
N ILE A 132 -10.25 9.41 20.42
CA ILE A 132 -8.81 9.29 20.69
C ILE A 132 -8.34 10.31 21.73
N ASN A 133 -7.48 9.87 22.62
CA ASN A 133 -6.67 10.75 23.46
C ASN A 133 -5.45 11.22 22.64
N PRO A 134 -5.32 12.52 22.33
CA PRO A 134 -4.25 13.02 21.49
C PRO A 134 -2.85 12.90 22.12
N VAL A 135 -2.77 12.71 23.45
CA VAL A 135 -1.50 12.58 24.17
C VAL A 135 -1.00 11.14 24.16
N THR A 136 -1.89 10.17 24.37
CA THR A 136 -1.50 8.75 24.50
C THR A 136 -1.66 7.98 23.21
N GLY A 137 -2.50 8.46 22.28
CA GLY A 137 -2.89 7.73 21.09
C GLY A 137 -3.90 6.60 21.34
N LEU A 138 -4.23 6.32 22.61
CA LEU A 138 -5.27 5.35 22.98
C LEU A 138 -6.66 5.96 22.91
N LEU A 139 -7.69 5.12 22.89
CA LEU A 139 -9.07 5.58 22.87
C LEU A 139 -9.59 5.85 24.30
N TYR A 140 -10.54 6.78 24.42
CA TYR A 140 -11.41 6.93 25.59
C TYR A 140 -12.61 5.98 25.52
N GLU A 141 -13.12 5.75 24.32
CA GLU A 141 -14.19 4.84 23.97
C GLU A 141 -14.06 4.45 22.49
N GLY A 142 -14.44 3.23 22.17
CA GLY A 142 -14.38 2.67 20.82
C GLY A 142 -15.68 1.99 20.39
N TYR A 143 -15.85 1.88 19.09
CA TYR A 143 -16.97 1.15 18.49
C TYR A 143 -16.51 0.49 17.20
N ALA A 144 -16.87 -0.77 17.03
CA ALA A 144 -16.59 -1.51 15.81
C ALA A 144 -17.80 -2.34 15.37
N VAL A 145 -17.92 -2.55 14.07
CA VAL A 145 -18.78 -3.54 13.46
C VAL A 145 -17.90 -4.74 13.15
N LEU A 146 -18.15 -5.84 13.85
CA LEU A 146 -17.37 -7.07 13.72
C LEU A 146 -17.87 -7.90 12.54
N GLU A 147 -19.20 -7.98 12.36
CA GLU A 147 -19.81 -8.74 11.26
C GLU A 147 -20.93 -7.96 10.58
N ARG A 148 -21.13 -8.28 9.30
CA ARG A 148 -22.24 -7.77 8.49
C ARG A 148 -22.89 -8.91 7.73
N ASP A 149 -24.16 -8.74 7.42
CA ASP A 149 -24.87 -9.62 6.49
C ASP A 149 -24.49 -9.31 5.01
N ASP A 150 -25.02 -10.12 4.10
CA ASP A 150 -24.80 -9.97 2.65
C ASP A 150 -25.30 -8.63 2.08
N TYR A 151 -26.20 -7.95 2.79
CA TYR A 151 -26.71 -6.62 2.45
C TYR A 151 -25.85 -5.49 3.06
N GLY A 152 -24.81 -5.84 3.82
CA GLY A 152 -23.91 -4.88 4.49
C GLY A 152 -24.50 -4.24 5.74
N ILE A 153 -25.56 -4.83 6.33
CA ILE A 153 -26.16 -4.40 7.60
C ILE A 153 -25.36 -5.00 8.76
N PRO A 154 -24.99 -4.23 9.78
CA PRO A 154 -24.27 -4.74 10.94
C PRO A 154 -25.07 -5.81 11.69
N THR A 155 -24.49 -7.00 11.83
CA THR A 155 -25.05 -8.15 12.58
C THR A 155 -24.44 -8.30 13.95
N VAL A 156 -23.12 -8.12 14.06
CA VAL A 156 -22.38 -8.12 15.32
C VAL A 156 -21.64 -6.81 15.48
N GLU A 157 -21.87 -6.13 16.58
CA GLU A 157 -21.25 -4.85 16.93
C GLU A 157 -20.54 -4.96 18.26
N ALA A 158 -19.46 -4.22 18.45
CA ALA A 158 -18.75 -4.14 19.72
C ALA A 158 -18.62 -2.67 20.16
N TYR A 159 -18.88 -2.43 21.44
CA TYR A 159 -18.65 -1.16 22.11
C TYR A 159 -17.57 -1.34 23.18
N PHE A 160 -16.51 -0.56 23.08
CA PHE A 160 -15.33 -0.67 23.90
C PHE A 160 -15.26 0.52 24.89
N GLU A 161 -15.28 0.20 26.14
CA GLU A 161 -15.13 1.12 27.27
C GLU A 161 -13.87 0.75 28.09
N PRO A 162 -13.38 1.62 28.94
CA PRO A 162 -12.39 1.21 29.95
C PRO A 162 -12.95 0.06 30.82
N ASN A 163 -12.17 -0.97 31.02
CA ASN A 163 -12.50 -2.14 31.84
C ASN A 163 -13.67 -3.01 31.35
N LYS A 164 -14.27 -2.68 30.20
CA LYS A 164 -15.44 -3.40 29.70
C LYS A 164 -15.53 -3.36 28.17
N THR A 165 -15.85 -4.50 27.58
CA THR A 165 -16.24 -4.61 26.16
C THR A 165 -17.64 -5.22 26.07
N THR A 166 -18.54 -4.56 25.35
CA THR A 166 -19.93 -5.03 25.14
C THR A 166 -20.10 -5.48 23.71
N ILE A 167 -20.39 -6.76 23.48
CA ILE A 167 -20.67 -7.34 22.17
C ILE A 167 -22.19 -7.45 22.01
N ILE A 168 -22.72 -6.89 20.93
CA ILE A 168 -24.14 -6.87 20.61
C ILE A 168 -24.39 -7.70 19.36
N ASN A 169 -24.99 -8.86 19.52
CA ASN A 169 -25.42 -9.70 18.43
C ASN A 169 -26.89 -9.44 18.10
N LYS A 170 -27.16 -8.82 16.94
CA LYS A 170 -28.52 -8.44 16.53
C LYS A 170 -29.33 -9.63 15.99
N ILE A 171 -28.65 -10.63 15.43
CA ILE A 171 -29.30 -11.85 14.93
C ILE A 171 -29.76 -12.70 16.11
N GLY A 172 -28.84 -12.99 17.04
CA GLY A 172 -29.12 -13.77 18.25
C GLY A 172 -29.90 -12.99 19.31
N LYS A 173 -30.06 -11.66 19.15
CA LYS A 173 -30.72 -10.76 20.11
C LYS A 173 -30.18 -10.89 21.53
N TYR A 174 -28.84 -11.08 21.65
CA TYR A 174 -28.18 -11.10 22.95
C TYR A 174 -27.08 -10.04 23.02
N MET A 175 -26.77 -9.66 24.23
CA MET A 175 -25.70 -8.74 24.58
C MET A 175 -24.77 -9.46 25.55
N ASP A 176 -23.50 -9.52 25.21
CA ASP A 176 -22.47 -10.12 26.03
C ASP A 176 -21.55 -9.04 26.56
N GLU A 177 -21.28 -9.05 27.87
CA GLU A 177 -20.44 -8.08 28.55
C GLU A 177 -19.18 -8.76 29.06
N ILE A 178 -18.05 -8.43 28.47
CA ILE A 178 -16.74 -8.94 28.84
C ILE A 178 -16.03 -7.87 29.71
N ASN A 179 -15.86 -8.19 30.97
CA ASN A 179 -15.13 -7.33 31.90
C ASN A 179 -13.64 -7.71 31.92
N HIS A 180 -12.77 -6.70 31.95
CA HIS A 180 -11.32 -6.86 32.02
C HIS A 180 -10.70 -5.79 32.93
N ARG A 181 -9.47 -6.01 33.37
CA ARG A 181 -8.77 -5.05 34.27
C ARG A 181 -8.00 -3.96 33.54
N VAL A 182 -8.05 -3.91 32.22
CA VAL A 182 -7.35 -2.91 31.45
C VAL A 182 -8.13 -1.59 31.45
N ASP A 183 -7.51 -0.50 31.89
CA ASP A 183 -8.11 0.83 32.04
C ASP A 183 -8.37 1.56 30.70
N PHE A 184 -8.21 0.89 29.57
CA PHE A 184 -8.39 1.42 28.23
C PHE A 184 -9.26 0.50 27.39
N PRO A 185 -10.00 1.07 26.42
CA PRO A 185 -10.71 0.29 25.43
C PRO A 185 -9.79 -0.69 24.68
N LEU A 186 -10.21 -1.95 24.52
CA LEU A 186 -9.46 -2.99 23.81
C LEU A 186 -9.54 -2.84 22.26
N LEU A 187 -9.54 -1.60 21.79
CA LEU A 187 -9.54 -1.22 20.40
C LEU A 187 -8.44 -0.16 20.19
N VAL A 188 -7.40 -0.50 19.45
CA VAL A 188 -6.24 0.37 19.27
C VAL A 188 -6.19 0.92 17.86
N PRO A 189 -6.17 2.25 17.65
CA PRO A 189 -6.09 2.84 16.33
C PRO A 189 -4.65 2.79 15.78
N ILE A 190 -4.51 2.32 14.56
CA ILE A 190 -3.30 2.40 13.74
C ILE A 190 -3.52 3.53 12.74
N ILE A 191 -2.71 4.57 12.80
CA ILE A 191 -3.01 5.85 12.15
C ILE A 191 -1.92 6.22 11.16
N TYR A 192 -2.32 6.55 9.94
CA TYR A 192 -1.43 7.08 8.92
C TYR A 192 -1.49 8.61 8.88
N ARG A 193 -0.33 9.28 8.97
CA ARG A 193 -0.17 10.75 8.95
C ARG A 193 -1.11 11.49 9.92
N PRO A 194 -1.03 11.22 11.24
CA PRO A 194 -1.79 11.94 12.25
C PRO A 194 -1.43 13.43 12.27
N GLY A 195 -2.39 14.28 12.60
CA GLY A 195 -2.18 15.71 12.76
C GLY A 195 -3.07 16.29 13.85
N ALA A 196 -2.67 17.43 14.43
CA ALA A 196 -3.40 18.06 15.54
C ALA A 196 -4.89 18.31 15.22
N LYS A 197 -5.19 18.77 14.00
CA LYS A 197 -6.59 18.97 13.54
C LYS A 197 -7.31 17.67 13.21
N ARG A 198 -6.56 16.64 12.81
CA ARG A 198 -7.09 15.34 12.37
C ARG A 198 -6.35 14.21 13.07
N PRO A 199 -6.68 13.92 14.31
CA PRO A 199 -5.98 12.91 15.09
C PRO A 199 -6.10 11.49 14.51
N PHE A 200 -7.15 11.17 13.72
CA PHE A 200 -7.27 9.93 12.94
C PHE A 200 -6.61 10.00 11.55
N GLY A 201 -5.71 10.95 11.36
CA GLY A 201 -4.82 11.01 10.21
C GLY A 201 -5.45 11.40 8.87
N HIS A 202 -4.67 11.14 7.82
CA HIS A 202 -5.02 11.43 6.44
C HIS A 202 -4.75 10.19 5.58
N SER A 203 -5.60 9.92 4.62
CA SER A 203 -5.39 8.86 3.64
C SER A 203 -4.26 9.20 2.67
N ARG A 204 -3.57 8.17 2.20
CA ARG A 204 -2.63 8.26 1.08
C ARG A 204 -3.35 8.64 -0.22
N ILE A 205 -4.58 8.12 -0.41
CA ILE A 205 -5.45 8.45 -1.53
C ILE A 205 -6.13 9.79 -1.23
N SER A 206 -5.47 10.89 -1.63
CA SER A 206 -5.97 12.26 -1.44
C SER A 206 -7.11 12.58 -2.43
N ARG A 207 -7.81 13.70 -2.20
CA ARG A 207 -8.78 14.20 -3.19
C ARG A 207 -8.13 14.59 -4.50
N ALA A 208 -6.88 15.07 -4.45
CA ALA A 208 -6.10 15.39 -5.64
C ALA A 208 -5.80 14.11 -6.43
N CYS A 209 -5.30 13.05 -5.76
CA CYS A 209 -5.07 11.74 -6.40
C CYS A 209 -6.33 11.23 -7.12
N MET A 210 -7.48 11.21 -6.43
CA MET A 210 -8.75 10.76 -7.02
C MET A 210 -9.17 11.59 -8.23
N SER A 211 -9.01 12.90 -8.16
CA SER A 211 -9.34 13.81 -9.28
C SER A 211 -8.44 13.60 -10.49
N ILE A 212 -7.13 13.48 -10.27
CA ILE A 212 -6.14 13.23 -11.33
C ILE A 212 -6.40 11.89 -12.01
N VAL A 213 -6.62 10.82 -11.23
CA VAL A 213 -6.93 9.48 -11.77
C VAL A 213 -8.20 9.49 -12.62
N ASN A 214 -9.27 10.16 -12.17
CA ASN A 214 -10.48 10.30 -12.98
C ASN A 214 -10.24 11.08 -14.29
N SER A 215 -9.38 12.10 -14.26
CA SER A 215 -9.04 12.87 -15.46
C SER A 215 -8.17 12.05 -16.42
N ALA A 216 -7.21 11.31 -15.90
CA ALA A 216 -6.38 10.39 -16.67
C ALA A 216 -7.23 9.25 -17.30
N ALA A 217 -8.14 8.65 -16.54
CA ALA A 217 -9.05 7.62 -17.04
C ALA A 217 -9.93 8.15 -18.20
N ARG A 218 -10.45 9.40 -18.08
CA ARG A 218 -11.16 10.01 -19.21
C ARG A 218 -10.28 10.24 -20.45
N THR A 219 -8.98 10.53 -20.24
CA THR A 219 -8.05 10.67 -21.36
C THR A 219 -7.80 9.34 -22.04
N VAL A 220 -7.62 8.25 -21.28
CA VAL A 220 -7.52 6.89 -21.83
C VAL A 220 -8.79 6.54 -22.62
N LYS A 221 -9.97 6.74 -22.05
CA LYS A 221 -11.24 6.50 -22.75
C LYS A 221 -11.32 7.27 -24.09
N ARG A 222 -10.91 8.53 -24.09
CA ARG A 222 -10.93 9.36 -25.32
C ARG A 222 -9.91 8.87 -26.34
N SER A 223 -8.74 8.41 -25.90
CA SER A 223 -7.74 7.86 -26.81
C SER A 223 -8.24 6.58 -27.49
N GLU A 224 -8.90 5.68 -26.75
CA GLU A 224 -9.52 4.47 -27.30
C GLU A 224 -10.60 4.81 -28.35
N ILE A 225 -11.50 5.73 -28.01
CA ILE A 225 -12.54 6.19 -28.93
C ILE A 225 -11.91 6.82 -30.19
N SER A 226 -10.88 7.67 -30.01
CA SER A 226 -10.19 8.28 -31.14
C SER A 226 -9.45 7.26 -32.00
N ALA A 227 -8.83 6.25 -31.36
CA ALA A 227 -8.14 5.18 -32.08
C ALA A 227 -9.11 4.38 -32.96
N GLU A 228 -10.33 4.13 -32.50
CA GLU A 228 -11.36 3.45 -33.27
C GLU A 228 -11.72 4.25 -34.55
N PHE A 229 -11.94 5.56 -34.42
CA PHE A 229 -12.21 6.42 -35.58
C PHE A 229 -11.01 6.57 -36.52
N PHE A 230 -9.77 6.56 -35.99
CA PHE A 230 -8.58 6.73 -36.84
C PHE A 230 -8.11 5.44 -37.48
N SER A 231 -8.51 4.29 -36.96
CA SER A 231 -8.25 2.97 -37.57
C SER A 231 -8.99 2.81 -38.92
N PHE A 232 -10.13 3.52 -39.05
CA PHE A 232 -10.94 3.53 -40.29
C PHE A 232 -11.12 4.98 -40.77
N PRO A 233 -10.13 5.55 -41.51
CA PRO A 233 -10.23 6.92 -41.97
C PRO A 233 -11.45 7.10 -42.85
N GLN A 234 -12.26 8.12 -42.55
CA GLN A 234 -13.44 8.45 -43.34
C GLN A 234 -13.02 8.90 -44.75
N LYS A 235 -13.61 8.29 -45.75
CA LYS A 235 -13.44 8.63 -47.15
C LYS A 235 -14.58 9.56 -47.56
N TRP A 236 -14.29 10.50 -48.41
CA TRP A 236 -15.30 11.33 -49.03
C TRP A 236 -15.19 11.26 -50.56
N ALA A 237 -16.31 11.46 -51.20
CA ALA A 237 -16.38 11.54 -52.66
C ALA A 237 -17.35 12.63 -53.01
N SER A 238 -17.07 13.35 -54.09
CA SER A 238 -17.93 14.42 -54.65
C SER A 238 -17.95 14.34 -56.16
N GLY A 239 -18.99 14.89 -56.79
CA GLY A 239 -19.12 14.93 -58.23
C GLY A 239 -19.75 13.68 -58.84
N PHE A 240 -20.76 13.09 -58.22
CA PHE A 240 -21.55 11.98 -58.74
C PHE A 240 -22.83 12.50 -59.39
N SER A 241 -23.30 11.83 -60.47
CA SER A 241 -24.65 12.03 -61.01
C SER A 241 -25.71 11.54 -60.05
N GLU A 242 -26.95 12.05 -60.15
CA GLU A 242 -28.05 11.74 -59.23
C GLU A 242 -28.47 10.26 -59.25
N ASP A 243 -28.09 9.50 -60.30
CA ASP A 243 -28.48 8.09 -60.50
C ASP A 243 -27.55 7.05 -59.85
N VAL A 244 -26.55 7.45 -59.05
CA VAL A 244 -25.65 6.50 -58.41
C VAL A 244 -26.27 5.94 -57.13
N GLU A 245 -26.64 4.65 -57.10
CA GLU A 245 -27.01 3.96 -55.87
C GLU A 245 -25.93 4.09 -54.81
N MET A 246 -26.28 4.67 -53.65
CA MET A 246 -25.38 4.81 -52.52
C MET A 246 -25.00 3.40 -52.03
N LEU A 247 -23.76 3.04 -52.18
CA LEU A 247 -23.17 1.85 -51.57
C LEU A 247 -23.41 1.85 -50.07
N ASN A 248 -23.79 0.69 -49.54
CA ASN A 248 -24.00 0.51 -48.10
C ASN A 248 -22.81 1.07 -47.33
N GLN A 249 -23.05 1.95 -46.38
CA GLN A 249 -22.03 2.71 -45.60
C GLN A 249 -20.93 1.81 -45.04
N TRP A 250 -21.26 0.56 -44.73
CA TRP A 250 -20.33 -0.40 -44.15
C TRP A 250 -19.34 -0.98 -45.18
N SER A 251 -19.76 -1.25 -46.38
CA SER A 251 -18.88 -1.77 -47.43
C SER A 251 -17.92 -0.68 -47.99
N ALA A 252 -18.32 0.58 -47.97
CA ALA A 252 -17.46 1.70 -48.33
C ALA A 252 -16.36 1.99 -47.30
N ALA A 253 -16.56 1.65 -46.02
CA ALA A 253 -15.58 1.89 -44.97
C ALA A 253 -14.39 0.91 -45.00
N VAL A 254 -14.60 -0.34 -45.40
CA VAL A 254 -13.60 -1.41 -45.12
C VAL A 254 -12.68 -1.77 -46.27
N SER A 255 -12.97 -1.51 -47.56
CA SER A 255 -12.03 -1.71 -48.68
C SER A 255 -12.67 -1.86 -50.08
N ALA A 256 -13.84 -1.33 -50.31
CA ALA A 256 -14.40 -1.38 -51.65
C ALA A 256 -13.65 -0.44 -52.61
N MET A 257 -13.14 -0.94 -53.68
CA MET A 257 -12.65 -0.15 -54.81
C MET A 257 -13.86 0.57 -55.42
N MET A 258 -13.96 1.88 -55.23
CA MET A 258 -15.00 2.69 -55.83
C MET A 258 -14.68 2.87 -57.32
N ILE A 259 -15.54 2.37 -58.16
CA ILE A 259 -15.53 2.68 -59.60
C ILE A 259 -16.62 3.71 -59.82
N ALA A 260 -16.24 4.89 -60.30
CA ALA A 260 -17.18 5.95 -60.62
C ALA A 260 -17.06 6.37 -62.09
N THR A 261 -18.18 6.61 -62.71
CA THR A 261 -18.29 7.17 -64.07
C THR A 261 -18.25 8.69 -64.02
N LYS A 262 -17.91 9.30 -65.12
CA LYS A 262 -18.00 10.76 -65.30
C LYS A 262 -19.46 11.23 -65.14
N ASP A 263 -19.64 12.42 -64.66
CA ASP A 263 -20.96 13.04 -64.55
C ASP A 263 -21.50 13.48 -65.95
N GLU A 264 -22.72 14.02 -66.00
CA GLU A 264 -23.36 14.44 -67.24
C GLU A 264 -22.60 15.60 -67.94
N ASP A 265 -21.86 16.40 -67.22
CA ASP A 265 -21.03 17.51 -67.73
C ASP A 265 -19.61 17.03 -68.14
N GLY A 266 -19.29 15.77 -67.94
CA GLY A 266 -18.01 15.17 -68.32
C GLY A 266 -16.90 15.29 -67.27
N ASP A 267 -17.21 15.81 -66.10
CA ASP A 267 -16.26 15.95 -65.00
C ASP A 267 -16.04 14.61 -64.27
N SER A 268 -14.82 14.41 -63.81
CA SER A 268 -14.45 13.20 -63.10
C SER A 268 -14.71 13.39 -61.57
N PRO A 269 -15.34 12.41 -60.92
CA PRO A 269 -15.53 12.47 -59.48
C PRO A 269 -14.22 12.60 -58.71
N SER A 270 -14.25 13.39 -57.67
CA SER A 270 -13.12 13.59 -56.77
C SER A 270 -13.26 12.74 -55.52
N PHE A 271 -12.20 12.00 -55.20
CA PHE A 271 -12.13 11.16 -54.02
C PHE A 271 -11.06 11.63 -53.08
N GLY A 272 -11.33 11.55 -51.78
CA GLY A 272 -10.36 11.86 -50.77
C GLY A 272 -10.62 11.09 -49.51
N GLN A 273 -9.67 11.17 -48.59
CA GLN A 273 -9.84 10.72 -47.21
C GLN A 273 -9.45 11.83 -46.26
N PHE A 274 -10.13 11.90 -45.14
CA PHE A 274 -9.71 12.81 -44.09
C PHE A 274 -8.37 12.39 -43.52
N MET A 275 -7.50 13.35 -43.26
CA MET A 275 -6.17 13.08 -42.69
C MET A 275 -6.31 12.42 -41.32
N GLN A 276 -5.55 11.36 -41.08
CA GLN A 276 -5.43 10.77 -39.77
C GLN A 276 -4.78 11.77 -38.82
N GLN A 277 -5.41 11.97 -37.66
CA GLN A 277 -4.83 12.80 -36.62
C GLN A 277 -3.86 11.96 -35.76
N SER A 278 -2.83 12.62 -35.25
CA SER A 278 -1.85 11.97 -34.36
C SER A 278 -2.48 11.65 -33.01
N MET A 279 -2.12 10.48 -32.45
CA MET A 279 -2.48 10.10 -31.08
C MET A 279 -1.57 10.74 -30.01
N THR A 280 -0.47 11.39 -30.43
CA THR A 280 0.51 12.05 -29.56
C THR A 280 -0.12 12.97 -28.51
N PRO A 281 -1.11 13.84 -28.83
CA PRO A 281 -1.73 14.71 -27.83
C PRO A 281 -2.40 13.96 -26.67
N HIS A 282 -2.94 12.74 -26.90
CA HIS A 282 -3.51 11.93 -25.85
C HIS A 282 -2.42 11.36 -24.93
N VAL A 283 -1.30 10.92 -25.49
CA VAL A 283 -0.13 10.43 -24.74
C VAL A 283 0.47 11.55 -23.90
N ASP A 284 0.67 12.74 -24.47
CA ASP A 284 1.21 13.90 -23.77
C ASP A 284 0.29 14.34 -22.62
N HIS A 285 -1.01 14.32 -22.85
CA HIS A 285 -2.00 14.65 -21.83
C HIS A 285 -2.01 13.63 -20.69
N LEU A 286 -1.91 12.34 -21.01
CA LEU A 286 -1.79 11.28 -20.00
C LEU A 286 -0.48 11.41 -19.18
N LYS A 287 0.63 11.71 -19.86
CA LYS A 287 1.93 11.96 -19.22
C LYS A 287 1.90 13.18 -18.30
N MET A 288 1.18 14.22 -18.67
CA MET A 288 0.94 15.38 -17.80
C MET A 288 0.22 14.97 -16.51
N PHE A 289 -0.85 14.16 -16.60
CA PHE A 289 -1.55 13.67 -15.39
C PHE A 289 -0.66 12.74 -14.56
N ALA A 290 0.15 11.89 -15.19
CA ALA A 290 1.13 11.07 -14.49
C ALA A 290 2.13 11.93 -13.71
N SER A 291 2.62 13.02 -14.30
CA SER A 291 3.54 13.98 -13.64
C SER A 291 2.88 14.64 -12.42
N LEU A 292 1.62 15.07 -12.54
CA LEU A 292 0.87 15.67 -11.43
C LEU A 292 0.62 14.62 -10.30
N PHE A 293 0.31 13.38 -10.68
CA PHE A 293 0.11 12.30 -9.71
C PHE A 293 1.40 11.92 -9.00
N ALA A 294 2.50 11.83 -9.73
CA ALA A 294 3.83 11.60 -9.19
C ALA A 294 4.23 12.68 -8.18
N ALA A 295 4.03 13.96 -8.51
CA ALA A 295 4.29 15.10 -7.61
C ALA A 295 3.45 15.04 -6.32
N GLU A 296 2.16 14.66 -6.40
CA GLU A 296 1.27 14.54 -5.23
C GLU A 296 1.65 13.36 -4.32
N THR A 297 2.12 12.26 -4.90
CA THR A 297 2.37 11.00 -4.17
C THR A 297 3.84 10.77 -3.80
N GLY A 298 4.78 11.53 -4.40
CA GLY A 298 6.21 11.31 -4.24
C GLY A 298 6.73 10.06 -4.98
N LEU A 299 5.96 9.56 -5.96
CA LEU A 299 6.38 8.54 -6.91
C LEU A 299 7.17 9.18 -8.06
N THR A 300 7.84 8.36 -8.84
CA THR A 300 8.49 8.77 -10.09
C THR A 300 7.58 8.52 -11.30
N LEU A 301 7.91 9.09 -12.45
CA LEU A 301 7.20 8.77 -13.70
C LEU A 301 7.44 7.32 -14.12
N ASP A 302 8.61 6.78 -13.82
CA ASP A 302 8.96 5.38 -14.10
C ASP A 302 8.06 4.41 -13.31
N ASP A 303 7.72 4.75 -12.04
CA ASP A 303 6.77 3.99 -11.24
C ASP A 303 5.35 3.94 -11.86
N LEU A 304 5.01 4.95 -12.66
CA LEU A 304 3.71 5.08 -13.32
C LEU A 304 3.69 4.56 -14.77
N GLY A 305 4.78 3.94 -15.22
CA GLY A 305 4.88 3.32 -16.55
C GLY A 305 5.35 4.27 -17.66
N PHE A 306 5.98 5.40 -17.34
CA PHE A 306 6.57 6.34 -18.29
C PHE A 306 8.10 6.39 -18.13
N PRO A 307 8.83 5.35 -18.61
CA PRO A 307 10.26 5.29 -18.44
C PRO A 307 10.96 6.43 -19.16
N THR A 308 12.03 6.93 -18.55
CA THR A 308 12.93 7.91 -19.18
C THR A 308 13.80 7.21 -20.24
N SER A 309 14.01 7.87 -21.37
CA SER A 309 14.79 7.32 -22.50
C SER A 309 16.26 7.08 -22.19
N ASN A 310 16.81 7.72 -21.17
CA ASN A 310 18.18 7.51 -20.70
C ASN A 310 18.13 6.76 -19.36
N PRO A 311 18.81 5.61 -19.22
CA PRO A 311 18.92 4.93 -17.94
C PRO A 311 19.62 5.86 -16.94
N ALA A 312 18.96 6.15 -15.83
CA ALA A 312 19.51 6.93 -14.76
C ALA A 312 20.59 6.13 -14.01
N SER A 313 21.62 6.81 -13.48
CA SER A 313 22.56 6.15 -12.59
C SER A 313 21.85 5.66 -11.32
N ALA A 314 22.39 4.65 -10.65
CA ALA A 314 21.85 4.14 -9.39
C ALA A 314 21.63 5.25 -8.34
N ASP A 315 22.56 6.22 -8.28
CA ASP A 315 22.45 7.37 -7.37
C ASP A 315 21.32 8.33 -7.78
N ALA A 316 21.11 8.53 -9.07
CA ALA A 316 19.98 9.35 -9.56
C ALA A 316 18.62 8.69 -9.26
N ILE A 317 18.53 7.37 -9.37
CA ILE A 317 17.34 6.59 -8.99
C ILE A 317 17.06 6.74 -7.49
N LYS A 318 18.10 6.56 -6.64
CA LYS A 318 17.98 6.76 -5.18
C LYS A 318 17.53 8.18 -4.83
N ALA A 319 18.11 9.20 -5.48
CA ALA A 319 17.72 10.60 -5.29
C ALA A 319 16.27 10.88 -5.71
N ALA A 320 15.80 10.28 -6.81
CA ALA A 320 14.43 10.42 -7.27
C ALA A 320 13.41 9.85 -6.27
N HIS A 321 13.76 8.79 -5.53
CA HIS A 321 12.90 8.17 -4.51
C HIS A 321 13.06 8.76 -3.10
N ASP A 322 13.84 9.83 -2.89
CA ASP A 322 14.06 10.41 -1.56
C ASP A 322 12.76 10.91 -0.90
N SER A 323 11.84 11.48 -1.67
CA SER A 323 10.52 11.90 -1.18
C SER A 323 9.71 10.72 -0.63
N LEU A 324 9.73 9.58 -1.33
CA LEU A 324 9.05 8.36 -0.89
C LEU A 324 9.72 7.79 0.37
N ARG A 325 11.06 7.82 0.46
CA ARG A 325 11.84 7.42 1.62
C ARG A 325 11.46 8.21 2.89
N LEU A 326 11.37 9.53 2.77
CA LEU A 326 10.98 10.39 3.89
C LEU A 326 9.51 10.10 4.32
N THR A 327 8.63 9.85 3.36
CA THR A 327 7.24 9.49 3.63
C THR A 327 7.14 8.14 4.34
N ALA A 328 7.95 7.14 3.93
CA ALA A 328 8.00 5.83 4.56
C ALA A 328 8.48 5.92 6.01
N ARG A 329 9.58 6.68 6.28
CA ARG A 329 10.05 6.91 7.65
C ARG A 329 9.01 7.59 8.54
N ALA A 330 8.26 8.54 8.01
CA ALA A 330 7.19 9.18 8.77
C ALA A 330 6.05 8.19 9.07
N ALA A 331 5.71 7.29 8.13
CA ALA A 331 4.73 6.24 8.31
C ALA A 331 5.18 5.22 9.37
N GLN A 332 6.43 4.74 9.31
CA GLN A 332 7.02 3.84 10.31
C GLN A 332 6.87 4.38 11.74
N ARG A 333 7.22 5.66 11.96
CA ARG A 333 7.07 6.31 13.26
C ARG A 333 5.62 6.37 13.75
N SER A 334 4.70 6.61 12.83
CA SER A 334 3.28 6.70 13.14
C SER A 334 2.70 5.33 13.52
N PHE A 335 3.01 4.29 12.74
CA PHE A 335 2.54 2.93 12.97
C PHE A 335 3.19 2.29 14.20
N ALA A 336 4.48 2.53 14.43
CA ALA A 336 5.18 2.08 15.64
C ALA A 336 4.46 2.48 16.93
N SER A 337 3.92 3.71 16.99
CA SER A 337 3.13 4.16 18.14
C SER A 337 1.86 3.34 18.33
N GLY A 338 1.18 2.99 17.24
CA GLY A 338 -0.02 2.16 17.26
C GLY A 338 0.28 0.72 17.69
N PHE A 339 1.28 0.09 17.06
CA PHE A 339 1.68 -1.29 17.39
C PHE A 339 2.17 -1.42 18.83
N ARG A 340 2.96 -0.45 19.31
CA ARG A 340 3.38 -0.39 20.72
C ARG A 340 2.18 -0.32 21.67
N ASN A 341 1.18 0.49 21.36
CA ASN A 341 -0.04 0.56 22.16
C ASN A 341 -0.84 -0.74 22.10
N ALA A 342 -0.89 -1.43 20.94
CA ALA A 342 -1.57 -2.71 20.80
C ALA A 342 -0.86 -3.80 21.64
N GLY A 343 0.45 -3.94 21.50
CA GLY A 343 1.24 -4.89 22.28
C GLY A 343 1.15 -4.62 23.79
N TYR A 344 1.21 -3.34 24.18
CA TYR A 344 1.06 -2.95 25.59
C TYR A 344 -0.29 -3.38 26.20
N LEU A 345 -1.40 -3.12 25.50
CA LEU A 345 -2.71 -3.51 26.02
C LEU A 345 -2.91 -5.03 25.97
N ALA A 346 -2.35 -5.70 24.96
CA ALA A 346 -2.39 -7.15 24.86
C ALA A 346 -1.59 -7.82 26.00
N ALA A 347 -0.40 -7.30 26.33
CA ALA A 347 0.37 -7.79 27.46
C ALA A 347 -0.34 -7.57 28.81
N CYS A 348 -0.95 -6.38 29.01
CA CYS A 348 -1.76 -6.10 30.20
C CYS A 348 -2.95 -7.06 30.31
N LEU A 349 -3.54 -7.46 29.18
CA LEU A 349 -4.69 -8.36 29.16
C LEU A 349 -4.27 -9.82 29.40
N ARG A 350 -3.15 -10.28 28.81
CA ARG A 350 -2.57 -11.63 29.02
C ARG A 350 -2.28 -11.87 30.50
N ASP A 351 -1.64 -10.91 31.15
CA ASP A 351 -1.16 -11.08 32.51
C ASP A 351 -2.18 -10.62 33.57
N ASP A 352 -3.37 -10.20 33.14
CA ASP A 352 -4.43 -9.61 34.01
C ASP A 352 -3.87 -8.53 34.96
N PHE A 353 -2.88 -7.78 34.48
CA PHE A 353 -2.14 -6.79 35.24
C PHE A 353 -1.89 -5.51 34.47
N MET A 354 -2.17 -4.34 35.06
CA MET A 354 -1.97 -3.05 34.42
C MET A 354 -0.52 -2.56 34.59
N TYR A 355 0.32 -2.82 33.58
CA TYR A 355 1.70 -2.35 33.55
C TYR A 355 1.81 -0.84 33.44
N SER A 356 2.92 -0.28 33.95
CA SER A 356 3.24 1.12 33.68
C SER A 356 3.51 1.35 32.19
N ARG A 357 2.89 2.36 31.63
CA ARG A 357 3.12 2.74 30.22
C ARG A 357 4.59 3.03 29.91
N SER A 358 5.38 3.44 30.91
CA SER A 358 6.82 3.67 30.77
C SER A 358 7.58 2.40 30.36
N ALA A 359 7.12 1.21 30.73
CA ALA A 359 7.73 -0.04 30.32
C ALA A 359 7.57 -0.26 28.79
N ALA A 360 6.35 -0.11 28.28
CA ALA A 360 6.10 -0.21 26.84
C ALA A 360 6.84 0.88 26.02
N CYS A 361 7.01 2.08 26.58
CA CYS A 361 7.69 3.18 25.89
C CYS A 361 9.19 2.94 25.66
N LYS A 362 9.80 1.99 26.37
CA LYS A 362 11.21 1.61 26.17
C LYS A 362 11.40 0.72 24.93
N ALA A 363 10.39 -0.02 24.52
CA ALA A 363 10.45 -0.88 23.36
C ALA A 363 10.72 -0.07 22.07
N VAL A 364 11.79 -0.41 21.38
CA VAL A 364 12.25 0.28 20.17
C VAL A 364 11.78 -0.50 18.94
N PRO A 365 10.99 0.11 18.03
CA PRO A 365 10.52 -0.58 16.84
C PRO A 365 11.65 -0.81 15.85
N ALA A 366 11.81 -2.04 15.39
CA ALA A 366 12.70 -2.45 14.32
C ALA A 366 11.90 -2.61 13.02
N TRP A 367 12.43 -2.05 11.93
CA TRP A 367 11.83 -2.04 10.60
C TRP A 367 12.81 -2.56 9.58
N GLU A 368 12.34 -3.18 8.53
CA GLU A 368 13.20 -3.46 7.38
C GLU A 368 13.73 -2.17 6.74
N PRO A 369 14.91 -2.24 6.12
CA PRO A 369 15.45 -1.10 5.36
C PRO A 369 14.47 -0.69 4.27
N ILE A 370 14.21 0.62 4.14
CA ILE A 370 13.29 1.16 3.12
C ILE A 370 13.73 0.83 1.70
N PHE A 371 15.02 0.70 1.50
CA PHE A 371 15.66 0.22 0.27
C PHE A 371 16.66 -0.86 0.66
N GLU A 372 16.56 -2.01 0.02
CA GLU A 372 17.52 -3.08 0.19
C GLU A 372 18.91 -2.62 -0.25
N PRO A 373 19.94 -2.78 0.58
CA PRO A 373 21.29 -2.40 0.21
C PRO A 373 21.85 -3.40 -0.83
N ASP A 374 22.39 -2.88 -1.91
CA ASP A 374 23.14 -3.66 -2.88
C ASP A 374 24.53 -4.07 -2.34
N ALA A 375 25.23 -4.98 -3.03
CA ALA A 375 26.53 -5.48 -2.59
C ALA A 375 27.58 -4.38 -2.40
N SER A 376 27.53 -3.32 -3.23
CA SER A 376 28.47 -2.17 -3.13
C SER A 376 28.14 -1.32 -1.90
N MET A 377 26.87 -1.16 -1.59
CA MET A 377 26.42 -0.43 -0.40
C MET A 377 26.73 -1.20 0.88
N LEU A 378 26.56 -2.54 0.88
CA LEU A 378 26.98 -3.39 2.00
C LEU A 378 28.47 -3.28 2.31
N SER A 379 29.31 -3.29 1.28
CA SER A 379 30.76 -3.06 1.44
C SER A 379 31.05 -1.69 2.03
N SER A 380 30.41 -0.64 1.52
CA SER A 380 30.60 0.74 2.00
C SER A 380 30.10 0.91 3.45
N ILE A 381 28.99 0.25 3.82
CA ILE A 381 28.47 0.22 5.20
C ILE A 381 29.49 -0.48 6.10
N GLY A 382 30.01 -1.66 5.69
CA GLY A 382 31.02 -2.40 6.44
C GLY A 382 32.28 -1.59 6.73
N ASP A 383 32.84 -0.94 5.71
CA ASP A 383 33.99 -0.05 5.85
C ASP A 383 33.69 1.15 6.76
N GLY A 384 32.52 1.74 6.63
CA GLY A 384 32.07 2.85 7.47
C GLY A 384 31.94 2.45 8.94
N VAL A 385 31.29 1.33 9.22
CA VAL A 385 31.11 0.79 10.56
C VAL A 385 32.45 0.44 11.19
N LEU A 386 33.37 -0.20 10.46
CA LEU A 386 34.70 -0.51 10.93
C LEU A 386 35.45 0.76 11.39
N LYS A 387 35.44 1.82 10.57
CA LYS A 387 36.08 3.10 10.88
C LYS A 387 35.43 3.81 12.07
N LEU A 388 34.11 3.76 12.19
CA LEU A 388 33.42 4.37 13.32
C LEU A 388 33.71 3.63 14.63
N ASN A 389 33.71 2.30 14.61
CA ASN A 389 34.03 1.50 15.80
C ASN A 389 35.52 1.53 16.15
N GLN A 390 36.42 1.80 15.18
CA GLN A 390 37.81 2.11 15.47
C GLN A 390 38.01 3.47 16.17
N ALA A 391 37.16 4.45 15.84
CA ALA A 391 37.22 5.78 16.47
C ALA A 391 36.58 5.78 17.87
N VAL A 392 35.50 5.02 18.05
CA VAL A 392 34.77 4.89 19.32
C VAL A 392 34.33 3.43 19.44
N ASP A 393 34.92 2.70 20.39
CA ASP A 393 34.66 1.28 20.59
C ASP A 393 33.18 1.03 20.89
N GLY A 394 32.57 0.05 20.16
CA GLY A 394 31.17 -0.30 20.31
C GLY A 394 30.16 0.78 19.90
N TYR A 395 30.55 1.81 19.15
CA TYR A 395 29.65 2.89 18.73
C TYR A 395 28.49 2.40 17.86
N ILE A 396 28.75 1.45 16.97
CA ILE A 396 27.70 0.77 16.19
C ILE A 396 27.63 -0.68 16.67
N THR A 397 26.50 -1.03 17.26
CA THR A 397 26.19 -2.38 17.77
C THR A 397 25.72 -3.30 16.65
N GLU A 398 25.69 -4.62 16.92
CA GLU A 398 25.18 -5.63 15.99
C GLU A 398 23.74 -5.33 15.54
N ASP A 399 22.88 -4.85 16.45
CA ASP A 399 21.49 -4.50 16.14
C ASP A 399 21.37 -3.36 15.15
N VAL A 400 22.19 -2.31 15.33
CA VAL A 400 22.24 -1.18 14.41
C VAL A 400 22.79 -1.61 13.06
N MET A 401 23.74 -2.54 13.05
CA MET A 401 24.27 -3.14 11.81
C MET A 401 23.19 -3.91 11.07
N GLY A 402 22.39 -4.72 11.79
CA GLY A 402 21.23 -5.43 11.25
C GLY A 402 20.20 -4.48 10.62
N ASP A 403 19.90 -3.35 11.28
CA ASP A 403 18.98 -2.33 10.74
C ASP A 403 19.52 -1.64 9.47
N LEU A 404 20.83 -1.43 9.40
CA LEU A 404 21.46 -0.80 8.23
C LEU A 404 21.56 -1.74 7.02
N THR A 405 21.76 -3.02 7.28
CA THR A 405 22.00 -4.02 6.24
C THR A 405 20.78 -4.85 5.89
N GLY A 406 19.78 -4.94 6.78
CA GLY A 406 18.67 -5.88 6.67
C GLY A 406 19.03 -7.34 6.92
N ILE A 407 20.31 -7.61 7.26
CA ILE A 407 20.80 -8.97 7.50
C ILE A 407 20.72 -9.26 9.00
N LYS A 408 19.88 -10.25 9.37
CA LYS A 408 19.83 -10.73 10.75
C LYS A 408 20.98 -11.72 11.00
N LYS A 409 21.62 -11.62 12.17
CA LYS A 409 22.56 -12.64 12.62
C LYS A 409 21.80 -13.95 12.76
N MET A 410 22.24 -15.01 12.09
CA MET A 410 21.73 -16.35 12.38
C MET A 410 22.10 -16.66 13.83
N GLY A 411 21.08 -17.00 14.65
CA GLY A 411 21.26 -17.34 16.06
C GLY A 411 22.28 -18.47 16.21
N GLY A 412 23.47 -18.14 16.65
CA GLY A 412 24.34 -19.09 17.26
C GLY A 412 23.68 -19.49 18.57
N SER A 413 23.43 -20.80 18.76
CA SER A 413 23.01 -21.34 20.05
C SER A 413 23.87 -20.70 21.16
N GLU A 414 23.22 -20.11 22.14
CA GLU A 414 23.81 -19.74 23.43
C GLU A 414 24.26 -21.02 24.14
N GLU A 415 25.44 -21.53 23.78
CA GLU A 415 26.20 -22.50 24.53
C GLU A 415 27.67 -22.25 24.21
N ASP A 416 28.34 -21.42 25.03
CA ASP A 416 29.71 -21.54 25.53
C ASP A 416 30.25 -20.16 25.98
N GLU A 417 29.76 -19.65 27.09
CA GLU A 417 30.61 -18.83 27.97
C GLU A 417 31.34 -19.78 28.95
N GLY A 418 32.50 -20.23 28.57
CA GLY A 418 33.36 -20.94 29.50
C GLY A 418 34.53 -21.65 28.81
N HIS A 419 35.68 -21.06 28.89
CA HIS A 419 37.01 -21.66 28.82
C HIS A 419 37.85 -21.45 27.52
N ASN A 420 38.94 -20.83 27.81
CA ASN A 420 40.31 -21.01 27.30
C ASN A 420 40.84 -20.07 26.21
N ALA A 421 41.56 -19.10 26.69
CA ALA A 421 42.74 -18.58 25.97
C ALA A 421 43.71 -19.69 25.69
N GLY A 422 43.83 -20.13 24.46
CA GLY A 422 44.79 -21.12 23.96
C GLY A 422 45.24 -20.77 22.56
N THR A 423 46.49 -20.39 22.49
CA THR A 423 47.36 -20.12 21.34
C THR A 423 46.98 -20.90 20.06
N LEU A 424 46.62 -20.20 19.01
CA LEU A 424 46.45 -20.79 17.67
C LEU A 424 47.76 -20.62 16.87
N GLY A 425 48.50 -21.73 16.74
CA GLY A 425 49.57 -21.89 15.78
C GLY A 425 49.00 -22.01 14.35
N ALA A 426 49.56 -21.25 13.46
CA ALA A 426 49.27 -21.28 12.04
C ALA A 426 49.63 -22.63 11.41
N THR A 427 48.68 -23.32 10.80
CA THR A 427 48.94 -24.39 9.84
C THR A 427 48.16 -24.14 8.57
N SER A 428 48.89 -23.88 7.49
CA SER A 428 48.36 -23.75 6.13
C SER A 428 47.86 -25.14 5.64
N PRO A 429 46.76 -25.20 4.88
CA PRO A 429 46.37 -26.46 4.23
C PRO A 429 47.19 -26.68 2.97
N GLN A 430 47.86 -27.87 2.92
CA GLN A 430 48.52 -28.39 1.73
C GLN A 430 47.48 -28.91 0.73
N VAL A 431 47.64 -28.50 -0.52
CA VAL A 431 46.92 -29.03 -1.68
C VAL A 431 47.52 -30.39 -2.07
N PRO A 432 46.78 -31.48 -2.27
CA PRO A 432 47.31 -32.72 -2.81
C PRO A 432 47.45 -32.61 -4.33
N THR A 433 48.68 -32.69 -4.82
CA THR A 433 49.05 -32.96 -6.19
C THR A 433 48.82 -34.45 -6.49
N THR A 434 47.95 -34.78 -7.43
CA THR A 434 47.92 -36.08 -8.10
C THR A 434 48.54 -35.96 -9.47
N THR A 435 49.68 -36.61 -9.62
CA THR A 435 50.38 -36.92 -10.87
C THR A 435 49.72 -38.11 -11.55
N GLY A 436 49.52 -38.00 -12.85
CA GLY A 436 49.99 -38.93 -13.78
C GLY A 436 49.10 -39.91 -14.50
N ASN A 437 49.28 -39.84 -15.79
CA ASN A 437 49.18 -40.82 -16.85
C ASN A 437 47.88 -40.96 -17.60
N GLY A 438 47.92 -40.42 -18.84
CA GLY A 438 47.12 -40.94 -19.92
C GLY A 438 47.65 -42.32 -20.37
N PRO A 439 47.01 -43.03 -21.29
CA PRO A 439 47.11 -42.67 -22.71
C PRO A 439 45.84 -42.99 -23.57
N ASP A 440 45.95 -42.51 -24.83
CA ASP A 440 45.44 -43.03 -26.07
C ASP A 440 43.94 -42.90 -26.46
N ASN A 441 43.77 -42.09 -27.44
CA ASN A 441 42.79 -42.11 -28.55
C ASN A 441 42.77 -43.50 -29.25
N PRO A 442 41.74 -44.01 -30.00
CA PRO A 442 41.19 -43.29 -31.17
C PRO A 442 39.70 -43.50 -31.47
N GLU A 443 39.20 -42.55 -32.34
CA GLU A 443 38.22 -42.73 -33.45
C GLU A 443 36.83 -43.35 -33.10
N LEU A 444 35.80 -42.54 -33.20
CA LEU A 444 34.81 -42.48 -34.30
C LEU A 444 33.89 -41.31 -34.08
#